data_66aa5fe6bfeb3fcf8c982d83e3fbb85a
#
_entry.id   66aa5fe6bfeb3fcf8c982d83e3fbb85a
#
_cell.length_a   1.000
_cell.length_b   1.000
_cell.length_c   1.000
_cell.angle_alpha   90.00
_cell.angle_beta   90.00
_cell.angle_gamma   90.00
#
_symmetry.space_group_name_H-M   'P 1'
#
loop_
_entity.id
_entity.type
_entity.pdbx_description
1 polymer ?
#
loop_
_entity_poly.entity_id
_entity_poly.type
_entity_poly.pdbx_seq_one_letter_code
_entity_poly.pdbx_strand_id
1 'polypeptide(L)'
;TSAEYWMTLESQYQLSKVKVANDHVARKARLYSKFPVREMLRRGWIRASENLDVLEQRFCEFFCIRSMDEEPALLHRAKKTDVTLDATPLQLAWLFRVRGMAVQQRVPAYARDKLLAAVEQLKNLILAPEETRHVPRILAEAGVRLVFVEPMPGSKLDGACFWLADDQPVIGMALRFDRIDNFWFVLRHEIEHVLREDGKV
;
A
#
# COMPACT_ATOMS: atom_id res chain seq x y z
N THR A 1 51.21 -31.30 1.07
CA THR A 1 49.90 -30.92 0.53
C THR A 1 49.86 -31.36 -0.93
N SER A 2 49.01 -32.36 -1.27
CA SER A 2 48.96 -32.93 -2.60
C SER A 2 48.22 -32.00 -3.55
N ALA A 3 48.52 -32.04 -4.85
CA ALA A 3 47.82 -31.31 -5.89
C ALA A 3 46.30 -31.60 -5.88
N GLU A 4 45.92 -32.83 -5.55
CA GLU A 4 44.53 -33.26 -5.41
C GLU A 4 43.75 -32.47 -4.33
N TYR A 5 44.41 -32.14 -3.21
CA TYR A 5 43.81 -31.34 -2.15
C TYR A 5 43.44 -29.93 -2.64
N TRP A 6 44.34 -29.29 -3.38
CA TRP A 6 44.09 -27.97 -3.97
C TRP A 6 43.03 -27.98 -5.05
N MET A 7 43.01 -29.01 -5.90
CA MET A 7 41.97 -29.18 -6.92
C MET A 7 40.57 -29.38 -6.29
N THR A 8 40.51 -30.14 -5.20
CA THR A 8 39.27 -30.35 -4.44
C THR A 8 38.78 -29.06 -3.83
N LEU A 9 39.66 -28.27 -3.19
CA LEU A 9 39.32 -26.97 -2.62
C LEU A 9 38.87 -25.98 -3.70
N GLU A 10 39.55 -25.90 -4.82
CA GLU A 10 39.16 -25.05 -5.95
C GLU A 10 37.80 -25.46 -6.51
N SER A 11 37.54 -26.76 -6.70
CA SER A 11 36.22 -27.24 -7.13
C SER A 11 35.14 -26.91 -6.15
N GLN A 12 35.35 -27.07 -4.85
CA GLN A 12 34.39 -26.69 -3.81
C GLN A 12 34.14 -25.18 -3.79
N TYR A 13 35.19 -24.37 -3.98
CA TYR A 13 35.08 -22.93 -4.07
C TYR A 13 34.27 -22.47 -5.28
N GLN A 14 34.51 -23.05 -6.45
CA GLN A 14 33.74 -22.76 -7.67
C GLN A 14 32.29 -23.21 -7.52
N LEU A 15 32.03 -24.39 -6.97
CA LEU A 15 30.67 -24.86 -6.66
C LEU A 15 29.96 -23.96 -5.68
N SER A 16 30.65 -23.44 -4.67
CA SER A 16 30.05 -22.50 -3.70
C SER A 16 29.64 -21.19 -4.36
N LYS A 17 30.46 -20.65 -5.27
CA LYS A 17 30.13 -19.46 -6.06
C LYS A 17 28.89 -19.68 -6.94
N VAL A 18 28.80 -20.81 -7.63
CA VAL A 18 27.63 -21.15 -8.47
C VAL A 18 26.37 -21.28 -7.63
N LYS A 19 26.47 -21.91 -6.44
CA LYS A 19 25.34 -22.05 -5.51
C LYS A 19 24.84 -20.70 -5.01
N VAL A 20 25.74 -19.81 -4.61
CA VAL A 20 25.41 -18.44 -4.16
C VAL A 20 24.78 -17.63 -5.30
N ALA A 21 25.31 -17.74 -6.53
CA ALA A 21 24.74 -17.07 -7.68
C ALA A 21 23.30 -17.54 -7.98
N ASN A 22 23.05 -18.86 -7.92
CA ASN A 22 21.73 -19.43 -8.11
C ASN A 22 20.74 -18.99 -7.03
N ASP A 23 21.16 -18.95 -5.77
CA ASP A 23 20.32 -18.45 -4.68
C ASP A 23 19.94 -16.98 -4.88
N HIS A 24 20.89 -16.13 -5.24
CA HIS A 24 20.64 -14.72 -5.55
C HIS A 24 19.63 -14.53 -6.70
N VAL A 25 19.75 -15.30 -7.76
CA VAL A 25 18.82 -15.27 -8.90
C VAL A 25 17.43 -15.73 -8.47
N ALA A 26 17.32 -16.81 -7.70
CA ALA A 26 16.07 -17.33 -7.20
C ALA A 26 15.34 -16.32 -6.28
N ARG A 27 16.07 -15.72 -5.35
CA ARG A 27 15.55 -14.70 -4.44
C ARG A 27 15.05 -13.47 -5.21
N LYS A 28 15.83 -13.00 -6.18
CA LYS A 28 15.44 -11.87 -7.03
C LYS A 28 14.18 -12.19 -7.84
N ALA A 29 14.11 -13.38 -8.44
CA ALA A 29 12.92 -13.83 -9.18
C ALA A 29 11.67 -13.85 -8.28
N ARG A 30 11.81 -14.35 -7.06
CA ARG A 30 10.75 -14.35 -6.04
C ARG A 30 10.27 -12.95 -5.68
N LEU A 31 11.18 -12.00 -5.43
CA LEU A 31 10.85 -10.61 -5.15
C LEU A 31 10.02 -10.00 -6.28
N TYR A 32 10.44 -10.21 -7.54
CA TYR A 32 9.77 -9.68 -8.72
C TYR A 32 8.44 -10.38 -9.06
N SER A 33 8.26 -11.64 -8.64
CA SER A 33 6.98 -12.34 -8.80
C SER A 33 5.96 -11.91 -7.75
N LYS A 34 6.42 -11.59 -6.53
CA LYS A 34 5.55 -11.22 -5.41
C LYS A 34 5.12 -9.76 -5.46
N PHE A 35 5.98 -8.86 -5.93
CA PHE A 35 5.73 -7.41 -5.87
C PHE A 35 5.99 -6.72 -7.22
N PRO A 36 5.32 -5.60 -7.51
CA PRO A 36 5.53 -4.79 -8.71
C PRO A 36 6.80 -3.92 -8.58
N VAL A 37 7.95 -4.59 -8.38
CA VAL A 37 9.25 -3.99 -8.03
C VAL A 37 9.62 -2.84 -8.95
N ARG A 38 9.52 -3.04 -10.28
CA ARG A 38 9.92 -2.02 -11.26
C ARG A 38 9.12 -0.73 -11.10
N GLU A 39 7.81 -0.86 -10.91
CA GLU A 39 6.92 0.29 -10.76
C GLU A 39 7.15 1.03 -9.44
N MET A 40 7.37 0.30 -8.35
CA MET A 40 7.64 0.88 -7.05
C MET A 40 8.98 1.63 -7.01
N LEU A 41 10.01 1.08 -7.66
CA LEU A 41 11.30 1.76 -7.82
C LEU A 41 11.19 3.00 -8.70
N ARG A 42 10.48 2.91 -9.84
CA ARG A 42 10.25 4.02 -10.77
C ARG A 42 9.55 5.21 -10.10
N ARG A 43 8.59 4.93 -9.20
CA ARG A 43 7.84 5.94 -8.42
C ARG A 43 8.61 6.45 -7.21
N GLY A 44 9.79 5.91 -6.91
CA GLY A 44 10.55 6.27 -5.72
C GLY A 44 9.87 5.85 -4.39
N TRP A 45 8.92 4.91 -4.43
CA TRP A 45 8.31 4.37 -3.22
C TRP A 45 9.31 3.53 -2.41
N ILE A 46 10.24 2.91 -3.10
CA ILE A 46 11.37 2.17 -2.54
C ILE A 46 12.64 2.65 -3.25
N ARG A 47 13.72 2.83 -2.50
CA ARG A 47 15.03 3.16 -3.07
C ARG A 47 15.66 1.92 -3.69
N ALA A 48 16.23 2.06 -4.88
CA ALA A 48 17.01 0.99 -5.51
C ALA A 48 18.25 0.62 -4.67
N SER A 49 18.67 -0.64 -4.78
CA SER A 49 19.92 -1.14 -4.22
C SER A 49 20.44 -2.29 -5.08
N GLU A 50 21.75 -2.35 -5.28
CA GLU A 50 22.41 -3.50 -5.91
C GLU A 50 22.51 -4.68 -4.94
N ASN A 51 22.56 -4.39 -3.64
CA ASN A 51 22.53 -5.41 -2.59
C ASN A 51 21.10 -5.90 -2.40
N LEU A 52 20.87 -7.18 -2.67
CA LEU A 52 19.55 -7.81 -2.59
C LEU A 52 19.01 -7.85 -1.16
N ASP A 53 19.87 -8.07 -0.15
CA ASP A 53 19.43 -8.11 1.25
C ASP A 53 18.86 -6.75 1.68
N VAL A 54 19.52 -5.65 1.26
CA VAL A 54 19.04 -4.29 1.52
C VAL A 54 17.74 -4.02 0.77
N LEU A 55 17.61 -4.52 -0.47
CA LEU A 55 16.41 -4.36 -1.25
C LEU A 55 15.23 -5.12 -0.62
N GLU A 56 15.40 -6.38 -0.27
CA GLU A 56 14.39 -7.20 0.41
C GLU A 56 13.97 -6.58 1.76
N GLN A 57 14.92 -6.08 2.54
CA GLN A 57 14.62 -5.39 3.79
C GLN A 57 13.70 -4.18 3.56
N ARG A 58 13.97 -3.35 2.54
CA ARG A 58 13.12 -2.19 2.20
C ARG A 58 11.72 -2.60 1.77
N PHE A 59 11.58 -3.74 1.08
CA PHE A 59 10.27 -4.30 0.76
C PHE A 59 9.55 -4.79 2.01
N CYS A 60 10.24 -5.46 2.92
CA CYS A 60 9.69 -5.88 4.20
C CYS A 60 9.21 -4.68 5.04
N GLU A 61 9.98 -3.62 5.10
CA GLU A 61 9.61 -2.38 5.79
C GLU A 61 8.38 -1.71 5.15
N PHE A 62 8.36 -1.61 3.81
CA PHE A 62 7.24 -1.01 3.08
C PHE A 62 5.92 -1.77 3.29
N PHE A 63 5.97 -3.10 3.22
CA PHE A 63 4.80 -3.96 3.39
C PHE A 63 4.54 -4.38 4.84
N CYS A 64 5.33 -3.87 5.80
CA CYS A 64 5.21 -4.18 7.23
C CYS A 64 5.23 -5.69 7.51
N ILE A 65 6.06 -6.45 6.80
CA ILE A 65 6.30 -7.89 6.97
C ILE A 65 7.68 -8.13 7.58
N ARG A 66 7.86 -9.26 8.28
CA ARG A 66 9.13 -9.60 8.95
C ARG A 66 10.11 -10.29 8.01
N SER A 67 9.59 -10.98 7.02
CA SER A 67 10.38 -11.70 6.02
C SER A 67 9.64 -11.77 4.68
N MET A 68 10.38 -12.10 3.62
CA MET A 68 9.81 -12.29 2.28
C MET A 68 8.87 -13.50 2.19
N ASP A 69 8.86 -14.38 3.20
CA ASP A 69 7.95 -15.53 3.29
C ASP A 69 6.57 -15.16 3.81
N GLU A 70 6.47 -14.04 4.51
CA GLU A 70 5.22 -13.55 5.08
C GLU A 70 4.37 -12.85 4.01
N GLU A 71 3.05 -13.07 4.03
CA GLU A 71 2.12 -12.36 3.16
C GLU A 71 1.74 -11.01 3.79
N PRO A 72 1.83 -9.89 3.03
CA PRO A 72 1.40 -8.60 3.52
C PRO A 72 -0.09 -8.59 3.85
N ALA A 73 -0.43 -8.12 5.04
CA ALA A 73 -1.82 -7.92 5.47
C ALA A 73 -2.01 -6.50 6.00
N LEU A 74 -3.06 -5.82 5.56
CA LEU A 74 -3.49 -4.58 6.21
C LEU A 74 -4.04 -4.93 7.60
N LEU A 75 -3.55 -4.24 8.61
CA LEU A 75 -3.75 -4.56 10.03
C LEU A 75 -5.19 -4.35 10.49
N HIS A 76 -6.17 -4.98 10.00
CA HIS A 76 -7.43 -5.27 10.68
C HIS A 76 -8.16 -6.34 9.86
N ARG A 77 -8.21 -7.52 10.43
CA ARG A 77 -8.91 -8.68 9.87
C ARG A 77 -10.42 -8.42 9.87
N ALA A 78 -10.92 -7.82 8.82
CA ALA A 78 -12.34 -7.88 8.57
C ALA A 78 -12.73 -9.31 8.19
N LYS A 79 -13.56 -9.94 9.01
CA LYS A 79 -14.06 -11.29 8.77
C LYS A 79 -14.90 -11.47 7.51
N LYS A 80 -15.20 -10.41 6.74
CA LYS A 80 -16.06 -10.47 5.54
C LYS A 80 -15.63 -9.68 4.31
N THR A 81 -14.66 -8.76 4.43
CA THR A 81 -14.13 -8.03 3.28
C THR A 81 -12.66 -7.71 3.52
N ASP A 82 -11.82 -8.73 3.51
CA ASP A 82 -10.38 -8.49 3.48
C ASP A 82 -10.03 -8.01 2.07
N VAL A 83 -9.93 -6.68 1.92
CA VAL A 83 -9.53 -6.02 0.67
C VAL A 83 -8.19 -6.56 0.14
N THR A 84 -7.44 -7.30 0.96
CA THR A 84 -6.14 -7.87 0.59
C THR A 84 -6.21 -9.31 0.11
N LEU A 85 -7.25 -10.09 0.48
CA LEU A 85 -7.32 -11.53 0.13
C LEU A 85 -7.37 -11.79 -1.38
N ASP A 86 -8.02 -10.88 -2.13
CA ASP A 86 -8.11 -10.97 -3.60
C ASP A 86 -7.33 -9.85 -4.31
N ALA A 87 -6.54 -9.06 -3.56
CA ALA A 87 -5.82 -7.93 -4.12
C ALA A 87 -4.64 -8.40 -4.97
N THR A 88 -4.55 -7.89 -6.18
CA THR A 88 -3.37 -8.08 -7.03
C THR A 88 -2.14 -7.44 -6.40
N PRO A 89 -0.91 -7.86 -6.76
CA PRO A 89 0.31 -7.20 -6.27
C PRO A 89 0.36 -5.69 -6.50
N LEU A 90 -0.26 -5.20 -7.58
CA LEU A 90 -0.37 -3.77 -7.90
C LEU A 90 -1.31 -3.05 -6.92
N GLN A 91 -2.47 -3.63 -6.64
CA GLN A 91 -3.43 -3.10 -5.68
C GLN A 91 -2.85 -3.11 -4.26
N LEU A 92 -2.19 -4.19 -3.88
CA LEU A 92 -1.55 -4.33 -2.58
C LEU A 92 -0.47 -3.24 -2.37
N ALA A 93 0.41 -3.04 -3.35
CA ALA A 93 1.43 -2.00 -3.28
C ALA A 93 0.81 -0.59 -3.15
N TRP A 94 -0.29 -0.33 -3.87
CA TRP A 94 -1.01 0.93 -3.77
C TRP A 94 -1.64 1.12 -2.37
N LEU A 95 -2.30 0.10 -1.83
CA LEU A 95 -2.90 0.12 -0.49
C LEU A 95 -1.85 0.39 0.60
N PHE A 96 -0.69 -0.26 0.54
CA PHE A 96 0.39 -0.03 1.50
C PHE A 96 1.02 1.37 1.35
N ARG A 97 1.04 1.92 0.12
CA ARG A 97 1.43 3.32 -0.08
C ARG A 97 0.45 4.28 0.59
N VAL A 98 -0.86 4.08 0.40
CA VAL A 98 -1.91 4.85 1.09
C VAL A 98 -1.75 4.74 2.60
N ARG A 99 -1.57 3.52 3.12
CA ARG A 99 -1.35 3.27 4.56
C ARG A 99 -0.14 4.05 5.09
N GLY A 100 0.99 3.96 4.41
CA GLY A 100 2.23 4.65 4.82
C GLY A 100 2.07 6.17 4.88
N MET A 101 1.30 6.76 3.96
CA MET A 101 0.98 8.20 3.98
C MET A 101 -0.05 8.54 5.06
N ALA A 102 -1.07 7.70 5.25
CA ALA A 102 -2.13 7.91 6.25
C ALA A 102 -1.58 7.92 7.69
N VAL A 103 -0.62 7.04 8.00
CA VAL A 103 0.03 6.98 9.33
C VAL A 103 0.73 8.30 9.69
N GLN A 104 1.19 9.07 8.69
CA GLN A 104 1.84 10.36 8.92
C GLN A 104 0.84 11.50 9.17
N GLN A 105 -0.44 11.31 8.87
CA GLN A 105 -1.47 12.33 9.08
C GLN A 105 -1.91 12.34 10.55
N ARG A 106 -1.87 13.52 11.15
CA ARG A 106 -2.40 13.75 12.50
C ARG A 106 -3.83 14.27 12.39
N VAL A 107 -4.79 13.43 12.75
CA VAL A 107 -6.22 13.76 12.81
C VAL A 107 -6.79 13.32 14.17
N PRO A 108 -7.88 13.95 14.66
CA PRO A 108 -8.56 13.49 15.88
C PRO A 108 -9.09 12.06 15.72
N ALA A 109 -9.54 11.47 16.82
CA ALA A 109 -10.26 10.20 16.80
C ALA A 109 -11.55 10.35 15.97
N TYR A 110 -11.87 9.31 15.21
CA TYR A 110 -13.08 9.27 14.40
C TYR A 110 -14.34 9.43 15.23
N ALA A 111 -15.25 10.25 14.74
CA ALA A 111 -16.57 10.42 15.32
C ALA A 111 -17.63 10.39 14.22
N ARG A 112 -18.54 9.42 14.31
CA ARG A 112 -19.56 9.15 13.28
C ARG A 112 -20.50 10.35 13.06
N ASP A 113 -20.91 11.01 14.12
CA ASP A 113 -21.75 12.23 14.08
C ASP A 113 -21.06 13.38 13.32
N LYS A 114 -19.75 13.55 13.56
CA LYS A 114 -18.95 14.54 12.82
C LYS A 114 -18.81 14.17 11.34
N LEU A 115 -18.68 12.89 11.01
CA LEU A 115 -18.63 12.48 9.60
C LEU A 115 -19.98 12.71 8.92
N LEU A 116 -21.10 12.48 9.59
CA LEU A 116 -22.44 12.82 9.05
C LEU A 116 -22.58 14.33 8.79
N ALA A 117 -22.12 15.17 9.73
CA ALA A 117 -22.09 16.62 9.53
C ALA A 117 -21.15 17.02 8.38
N ALA A 118 -19.98 16.37 8.28
CA ALA A 118 -19.04 16.58 7.18
C ALA A 118 -19.69 16.24 5.80
N VAL A 119 -20.46 15.16 5.72
CA VAL A 119 -21.18 14.79 4.48
C VAL A 119 -22.14 15.89 4.04
N GLU A 120 -22.86 16.52 4.98
CA GLU A 120 -23.75 17.64 4.63
C GLU A 120 -22.96 18.87 4.15
N GLN A 121 -21.80 19.15 4.74
CA GLN A 121 -20.90 20.20 4.26
C GLN A 121 -20.39 19.90 2.84
N LEU A 122 -19.96 18.64 2.58
CA LEU A 122 -19.46 18.23 1.27
C LEU A 122 -20.50 18.37 0.17
N LYS A 123 -21.80 18.17 0.45
CA LYS A 123 -22.87 18.37 -0.53
C LYS A 123 -22.88 19.80 -1.08
N ASN A 124 -22.58 20.79 -0.25
CA ASN A 124 -22.54 22.20 -0.66
C ASN A 124 -21.36 22.52 -1.58
N LEU A 125 -20.30 21.67 -1.57
CA LEU A 125 -19.11 21.86 -2.42
C LEU A 125 -19.27 21.24 -3.82
N ILE A 126 -20.28 20.39 -4.05
CA ILE A 126 -20.47 19.70 -5.33
C ILE A 126 -20.65 20.69 -6.49
N LEU A 127 -21.32 21.83 -6.23
CA LEU A 127 -21.58 22.86 -7.22
C LEU A 127 -20.43 23.85 -7.43
N ALA A 128 -19.36 23.73 -6.64
CA ALA A 128 -18.20 24.61 -6.68
C ALA A 128 -16.92 23.76 -6.77
N PRO A 129 -16.50 23.33 -7.97
CA PRO A 129 -15.35 22.43 -8.15
C PRO A 129 -14.05 22.94 -7.54
N GLU A 130 -13.83 24.26 -7.52
CA GLU A 130 -12.67 24.92 -6.90
C GLU A 130 -12.60 24.73 -5.38
N GLU A 131 -13.72 24.44 -4.73
CA GLU A 131 -13.81 24.23 -3.29
C GLU A 131 -13.46 22.79 -2.86
N THR A 132 -13.26 21.87 -3.81
CA THR A 132 -12.83 20.49 -3.52
C THR A 132 -11.52 20.41 -2.74
N ARG A 133 -10.67 21.45 -2.81
CA ARG A 133 -9.47 21.61 -1.98
C ARG A 133 -9.74 21.56 -0.48
N HIS A 134 -10.96 21.83 -0.04
CA HIS A 134 -11.35 21.79 1.38
C HIS A 134 -11.78 20.41 1.86
N VAL A 135 -12.03 19.46 0.96
CA VAL A 135 -12.47 18.11 1.27
C VAL A 135 -11.54 17.40 2.26
N PRO A 136 -10.20 17.42 2.08
CA PRO A 136 -9.30 16.75 3.03
C PRO A 136 -9.41 17.29 4.45
N ARG A 137 -9.57 18.61 4.60
CA ARG A 137 -9.71 19.27 5.91
C ARG A 137 -11.04 18.89 6.59
N ILE A 138 -12.14 18.94 5.83
CA ILE A 138 -13.47 18.60 6.35
C ILE A 138 -13.51 17.17 6.87
N LEU A 139 -12.93 16.22 6.12
CA LEU A 139 -12.85 14.83 6.56
C LEU A 139 -11.89 14.63 7.74
N ALA A 140 -10.76 15.34 7.74
CA ALA A 140 -9.82 15.28 8.85
C ALA A 140 -10.43 15.76 10.18
N GLU A 141 -11.29 16.79 10.17
CA GLU A 141 -12.02 17.29 11.35
C GLU A 141 -12.99 16.24 11.91
N ALA A 142 -13.47 15.31 11.06
CA ALA A 142 -14.28 14.15 11.48
C ALA A 142 -13.45 12.93 11.90
N GLY A 143 -12.12 13.03 11.82
CA GLY A 143 -11.21 11.93 12.16
C GLY A 143 -10.94 10.95 10.99
N VAL A 144 -11.34 11.29 9.77
CA VAL A 144 -11.10 10.47 8.58
C VAL A 144 -9.85 10.95 7.84
N ARG A 145 -8.91 10.04 7.59
CA ARG A 145 -7.71 10.32 6.81
C ARG A 145 -8.01 10.17 5.33
N LEU A 146 -7.87 11.23 4.57
CA LEU A 146 -7.99 11.19 3.11
C LEU A 146 -6.60 11.27 2.47
N VAL A 147 -6.27 10.29 1.63
CA VAL A 147 -4.96 10.16 0.98
C VAL A 147 -5.16 10.01 -0.53
N PHE A 148 -4.42 10.80 -1.30
CA PHE A 148 -4.37 10.67 -2.74
C PHE A 148 -3.07 10.00 -3.16
N VAL A 149 -3.19 8.93 -3.95
CA VAL A 149 -2.05 8.20 -4.52
C VAL A 149 -2.34 7.95 -6.00
N GLU A 150 -1.40 8.29 -6.86
CA GLU A 150 -1.54 8.00 -8.29
C GLU A 150 -1.84 6.52 -8.55
N PRO A 151 -2.79 6.21 -9.46
CA PRO A 151 -3.14 4.83 -9.77
C PRO A 151 -1.95 4.06 -10.34
N MET A 152 -1.79 2.80 -9.94
CA MET A 152 -0.83 1.92 -10.59
C MET A 152 -1.41 1.41 -11.91
N PRO A 153 -0.61 1.41 -13.01
CA PRO A 153 -1.07 0.93 -14.30
C PRO A 153 -1.63 -0.49 -14.20
N GLY A 154 -2.89 -0.67 -14.61
CA GLY A 154 -3.56 -1.98 -14.57
C GLY A 154 -4.19 -2.36 -13.23
N SER A 155 -4.06 -1.57 -12.17
CA SER A 155 -4.66 -1.89 -10.85
C SER A 155 -6.19 -1.85 -10.86
N LYS A 156 -6.81 -1.06 -11.75
CA LYS A 156 -8.27 -0.84 -11.85
C LYS A 156 -8.92 -0.40 -10.52
N LEU A 157 -8.15 0.21 -9.62
CA LEU A 157 -8.57 0.66 -8.31
C LEU A 157 -8.83 2.16 -8.39
N ASP A 158 -10.01 2.61 -7.96
CA ASP A 158 -10.40 4.02 -7.96
C ASP A 158 -10.36 4.60 -6.54
N GLY A 159 -10.70 3.80 -5.53
CA GLY A 159 -10.61 4.12 -4.12
C GLY A 159 -10.49 2.88 -3.26
N ALA A 160 -10.25 3.07 -1.97
CA ALA A 160 -10.33 2.03 -0.95
C ALA A 160 -10.52 2.64 0.42
N CYS A 161 -11.34 1.99 1.25
CA CYS A 161 -11.51 2.28 2.66
C CYS A 161 -10.90 1.16 3.50
N PHE A 162 -10.17 1.51 4.54
CA PHE A 162 -9.67 0.58 5.55
C PHE A 162 -9.41 1.31 6.88
N TRP A 163 -9.13 0.56 7.95
CA TRP A 163 -8.90 1.11 9.27
C TRP A 163 -7.45 0.85 9.72
N LEU A 164 -6.79 1.85 10.31
CA LEU A 164 -5.49 1.68 10.98
C LEU A 164 -5.65 1.19 12.41
N ALA A 165 -6.72 1.60 13.06
CA ALA A 165 -7.19 1.20 14.39
C ALA A 165 -8.71 1.42 14.43
N ASP A 166 -9.40 1.01 15.49
CA ASP A 166 -10.87 1.08 15.63
C ASP A 166 -11.48 2.47 15.42
N ASP A 167 -10.69 3.50 15.66
CA ASP A 167 -11.07 4.92 15.54
C ASP A 167 -10.26 5.68 14.47
N GLN A 168 -9.63 4.96 13.54
CA GLN A 168 -8.70 5.54 12.56
C GLN A 168 -9.01 5.11 11.12
N PRO A 169 -10.16 5.51 10.57
CA PRO A 169 -10.48 5.21 9.17
C PRO A 169 -9.60 5.97 8.19
N VAL A 170 -9.31 5.30 7.07
CA VAL A 170 -8.55 5.83 5.95
C VAL A 170 -9.34 5.67 4.68
N ILE A 171 -9.43 6.73 3.90
CA ILE A 171 -9.91 6.71 2.53
C ILE A 171 -8.72 7.00 1.61
N GLY A 172 -8.37 6.05 0.76
CA GLY A 172 -7.43 6.23 -0.33
C GLY A 172 -8.17 6.51 -1.64
N MET A 173 -7.71 7.49 -2.41
CA MET A 173 -8.28 7.80 -3.74
C MET A 173 -7.20 7.81 -4.80
N ALA A 174 -7.47 7.17 -5.94
CA ALA A 174 -6.51 7.03 -7.04
C ALA A 174 -6.60 8.13 -8.10
N LEU A 175 -7.69 8.91 -8.15
CA LEU A 175 -7.97 9.97 -9.14
C LEU A 175 -7.72 9.53 -10.60
N ARG A 176 -8.16 8.32 -10.94
CA ARG A 176 -7.79 7.63 -12.17
C ARG A 176 -8.27 8.34 -13.46
N PHE A 177 -9.33 9.08 -13.40
CA PHE A 177 -9.95 9.71 -14.59
C PHE A 177 -9.84 11.23 -14.62
N ASP A 178 -9.25 11.87 -13.61
CA ASP A 178 -9.13 13.33 -13.48
C ASP A 178 -10.45 14.06 -13.82
N ARG A 179 -11.57 13.51 -13.32
CA ARG A 179 -12.94 14.02 -13.53
C ARG A 179 -13.60 14.29 -12.20
N ILE A 180 -14.23 15.45 -12.09
CA ILE A 180 -14.87 15.91 -10.84
C ILE A 180 -16.06 15.02 -10.43
N ASP A 181 -16.85 14.54 -11.39
CA ASP A 181 -17.96 13.63 -11.11
C ASP A 181 -17.47 12.29 -10.56
N ASN A 182 -16.40 11.73 -11.14
CA ASN A 182 -15.78 10.51 -10.64
C ASN A 182 -15.18 10.71 -9.24
N PHE A 183 -14.55 11.87 -9.00
CA PHE A 183 -14.04 12.22 -7.66
C PHE A 183 -15.15 12.14 -6.61
N TRP A 184 -16.30 12.82 -6.83
CA TRP A 184 -17.41 12.82 -5.89
C TRP A 184 -18.05 11.44 -5.73
N PHE A 185 -18.19 10.69 -6.83
CA PHE A 185 -18.76 9.35 -6.80
C PHE A 185 -17.90 8.41 -5.94
N VAL A 186 -16.59 8.34 -6.21
CA VAL A 186 -15.66 7.48 -5.45
C VAL A 186 -15.60 7.93 -3.99
N LEU A 187 -15.44 9.23 -3.74
CA LEU A 187 -15.39 9.75 -2.38
C LEU A 187 -16.64 9.38 -1.58
N ARG A 188 -17.83 9.55 -2.16
CA ARG A 188 -19.10 9.21 -1.50
C ARG A 188 -19.19 7.71 -1.23
N HIS A 189 -18.73 6.88 -2.15
CA HIS A 189 -18.69 5.44 -2.00
C HIS A 189 -17.80 5.03 -0.81
N GLU A 190 -16.59 5.57 -0.72
CA GLU A 190 -15.65 5.26 0.37
C GLU A 190 -16.13 5.82 1.72
N ILE A 191 -16.78 6.99 1.75
CA ILE A 191 -17.40 7.52 2.98
C ILE A 191 -18.50 6.57 3.48
N GLU A 192 -19.28 5.96 2.58
CA GLU A 192 -20.31 5.00 2.97
C GLU A 192 -19.72 3.77 3.65
N HIS A 193 -18.55 3.27 3.16
CA HIS A 193 -17.82 2.19 3.84
C HIS A 193 -17.39 2.59 5.25
N VAL A 194 -16.91 3.82 5.45
CA VAL A 194 -16.59 4.33 6.81
C VAL A 194 -17.82 4.38 7.70
N LEU A 195 -18.96 4.89 7.19
CA LEU A 195 -20.21 5.01 7.94
C LEU A 195 -20.82 3.66 8.32
N ARG A 196 -20.61 2.62 7.49
CA ARG A 196 -21.02 1.23 7.77
C ARG A 196 -20.01 0.50 8.65
N GLU A 197 -18.87 1.11 8.93
CA GLU A 197 -17.76 0.52 9.64
C GLU A 197 -17.24 -0.76 8.94
N ASP A 198 -17.31 -0.79 7.61
CA ASP A 198 -16.80 -1.90 6.82
C ASP A 198 -15.29 -2.04 7.04
N GLY A 199 -14.85 -3.28 7.33
CA GLY A 199 -13.44 -3.55 7.62
C GLY A 199 -12.96 -3.13 9.02
N LYS A 200 -13.84 -2.65 9.90
CA LYS A 200 -13.55 -2.46 11.31
C LYS A 200 -13.66 -3.80 12.05
N VAL A 201 -12.77 -4.07 12.99
CA VAL A 201 -12.71 -5.32 13.77
C VAL A 201 -13.60 -5.23 15.00
#